data_0e3b04a7025cb00c5b2fb600d197f87e
#
_entry.id   0e3b04a7025cb00c5b2fb600d197f87e
#
_cell.length_a   1.000
_cell.length_b   1.000
_cell.length_c   1.000
_cell.angle_alpha   90.00
_cell.angle_beta   90.00
_cell.angle_gamma   90.00
#
_symmetry.space_group_name_H-M   'P 1'
#
loop_
_entity.id
_entity.type
_entity.pdbx_description
1 polymer ?
#
loop_
_entity_poly.entity_id
_entity_poly.type
_entity_poly.pdbx_seq_one_letter_code
_entity_poly.pdbx_strand_id
1 'polypeptide(L)'
;MRTAQLFLIIGLTVCTFCKAQDIPVLPQEKFRHHEFSVSYGFLPITDANSMAEECFAPVLSFGVYTREKTNYYGALNISYIYRFNRKISLGVTGGITGNKGTASSLYEALDENTKDNRRYLYVLPTFRWHWFTRPKFSLYTSAGLGAYFLRNSFGGEVFHKTRFAYQFSFLGIEYGSRFAFFTEFGVGYTGTIVAGGRYRF
;
A
#
# COMPACT_ATOMS: atom_id res chain seq x y z
N MET A 1 -0.32 31.87 -17.75
CA MET A 1 1.13 32.10 -17.71
C MET A 1 1.73 32.13 -16.29
N ARG A 2 1.03 32.56 -15.25
CA ARG A 2 1.58 32.63 -13.85
C ARG A 2 1.79 31.28 -13.18
N THR A 3 0.98 30.28 -13.47
CA THR A 3 1.08 28.93 -12.87
C THR A 3 2.29 28.12 -13.37
N ALA A 4 2.63 28.25 -14.66
CA ALA A 4 3.80 27.56 -15.22
C ALA A 4 5.14 28.08 -14.65
N GLN A 5 5.20 29.38 -14.33
CA GLN A 5 6.38 29.98 -13.70
C GLN A 5 6.58 29.49 -12.26
N LEU A 6 5.48 29.20 -11.53
CA LEU A 6 5.56 28.68 -10.16
C LEU A 6 6.13 27.27 -10.12
N PHE A 7 5.73 26.41 -11.04
CA PHE A 7 6.29 25.04 -11.15
C PHE A 7 7.75 25.03 -11.59
N LEU A 8 8.17 25.98 -12.43
CA LEU A 8 9.55 26.12 -12.85
C LEU A 8 10.46 26.55 -11.68
N ILE A 9 9.99 27.47 -10.85
CA ILE A 9 10.72 27.95 -9.66
C ILE A 9 10.85 26.86 -8.62
N ILE A 10 9.79 26.09 -8.36
CA ILE A 10 9.83 24.94 -7.44
C ILE A 10 10.78 23.86 -7.96
N GLY A 11 10.77 23.57 -9.27
CA GLY A 11 11.68 22.62 -9.89
C GLY A 11 13.15 23.04 -9.81
N LEU A 12 13.46 24.32 -10.01
CA LEU A 12 14.81 24.85 -9.90
C LEU A 12 15.30 24.88 -8.45
N THR A 13 14.44 25.17 -7.48
CA THR A 13 14.82 25.19 -6.07
C THR A 13 15.17 23.79 -5.56
N VAL A 14 14.47 22.75 -6.04
CA VAL A 14 14.81 21.36 -5.71
C VAL A 14 16.15 20.95 -6.31
N CYS A 15 16.48 21.39 -7.52
CA CYS A 15 17.77 21.10 -8.17
C CYS A 15 18.98 21.78 -7.49
N THR A 16 18.80 22.98 -6.93
CA THR A 16 19.92 23.70 -6.25
C THR A 16 20.27 23.09 -4.89
N PHE A 17 19.34 22.42 -4.21
CA PHE A 17 19.64 21.67 -2.98
C PHE A 17 20.40 20.36 -3.21
N CYS A 18 20.51 19.89 -4.45
CA CYS A 18 21.26 18.68 -4.80
C CYS A 18 22.78 18.87 -4.97
N LYS A 19 23.31 20.08 -4.88
CA LYS A 19 24.78 20.30 -4.86
C LYS A 19 25.35 19.87 -3.52
N ALA A 20 26.06 18.76 -3.56
CA ALA A 20 26.69 18.10 -2.45
C ALA A 20 27.57 19.06 -1.62
N GLN A 21 27.25 19.16 -0.35
CA GLN A 21 28.25 19.51 0.66
C GLN A 21 29.09 18.26 0.90
N ASP A 22 30.40 18.37 0.81
CA ASP A 22 31.38 17.40 1.30
C ASP A 22 31.14 17.20 2.79
N ILE A 23 30.47 16.08 3.11
CA ILE A 23 30.13 15.74 4.48
C ILE A 23 31.30 14.94 5.04
N PRO A 24 31.79 15.28 6.26
CA PRO A 24 32.83 14.51 6.92
C PRO A 24 32.46 13.04 6.94
N VAL A 25 33.41 12.17 6.61
CA VAL A 25 33.27 10.71 6.59
C VAL A 25 32.94 10.26 8.00
N LEU A 26 31.65 10.20 8.33
CA LEU A 26 31.18 9.54 9.54
C LEU A 26 31.54 8.05 9.46
N PRO A 27 31.81 7.36 10.60
CA PRO A 27 32.15 5.95 10.63
C PRO A 27 31.17 5.18 9.75
N GLN A 28 31.68 4.42 8.78
CA GLN A 28 30.84 3.65 7.86
C GLN A 28 30.05 2.63 8.66
N GLU A 29 28.81 2.93 8.94
CA GLU A 29 27.90 1.97 9.54
C GLU A 29 27.84 0.75 8.64
N LYS A 30 28.14 -0.44 9.22
CA LYS A 30 28.17 -1.71 8.47
C LYS A 30 26.87 -1.85 7.68
N PHE A 31 26.99 -1.99 6.36
CA PHE A 31 25.83 -2.13 5.49
C PHE A 31 25.11 -3.44 5.81
N ARG A 32 23.83 -3.37 6.13
CA ARG A 32 22.98 -4.51 6.45
C ARG A 32 22.15 -4.89 5.23
N HIS A 33 22.25 -6.17 4.86
CA HIS A 33 21.60 -6.67 3.65
C HIS A 33 20.17 -7.13 3.86
N HIS A 34 19.85 -7.59 5.06
CA HIS A 34 18.55 -8.17 5.38
C HIS A 34 17.67 -7.15 6.11
N GLU A 35 16.42 -7.08 5.70
CA GLU A 35 15.42 -6.20 6.28
C GLU A 35 14.10 -6.94 6.45
N PHE A 36 13.55 -6.91 7.65
CA PHE A 36 12.22 -7.39 7.99
C PHE A 36 11.36 -6.21 8.40
N SER A 37 10.11 -6.14 7.94
CA SER A 37 9.21 -5.05 8.29
C SER A 37 7.78 -5.53 8.54
N VAL A 38 7.10 -4.82 9.43
CA VAL A 38 5.67 -4.94 9.70
C VAL A 38 5.05 -3.57 9.53
N SER A 39 3.93 -3.51 8.82
CA SER A 39 3.24 -2.25 8.55
C SER A 39 1.74 -2.42 8.47
N TYR A 40 1.06 -1.30 8.66
CA TYR A 40 -0.37 -1.19 8.47
C TYR A 40 -0.65 -0.21 7.33
N GLY A 41 -1.53 -0.63 6.41
CA GLY A 41 -1.94 0.17 5.26
C GLY A 41 -3.36 0.66 5.42
N PHE A 42 -3.53 1.95 5.25
CA PHE A 42 -4.84 2.60 5.20
C PHE A 42 -5.33 2.63 3.76
N LEU A 43 -6.62 2.43 3.59
CA LEU A 43 -7.34 2.50 2.31
C LEU A 43 -6.68 1.67 1.19
N PRO A 44 -6.52 0.35 1.35
CA PRO A 44 -6.10 -0.51 0.26
C PRO A 44 -7.12 -0.44 -0.90
N ILE A 45 -6.70 -0.79 -2.11
CA ILE A 45 -7.54 -0.70 -3.31
C ILE A 45 -8.82 -1.53 -3.19
N THR A 46 -8.81 -2.60 -2.40
CA THR A 46 -9.99 -3.40 -2.06
C THR A 46 -11.06 -2.60 -1.34
N ASP A 47 -10.65 -1.74 -0.40
CA ASP A 47 -11.55 -0.91 0.37
C ASP A 47 -12.03 0.28 -0.48
N ALA A 48 -11.14 0.88 -1.28
CA ALA A 48 -11.49 1.94 -2.21
C ALA A 48 -12.52 1.48 -3.27
N ASN A 49 -12.36 0.27 -3.81
CA ASN A 49 -13.32 -0.31 -4.74
C ASN A 49 -14.68 -0.58 -4.07
N SER A 50 -14.69 -1.07 -2.84
CA SER A 50 -15.93 -1.31 -2.10
C SER A 50 -16.65 -0.01 -1.74
N MET A 51 -15.90 1.05 -1.39
CA MET A 51 -16.47 2.40 -1.21
C MET A 51 -17.09 2.94 -2.50
N ALA A 52 -16.42 2.73 -3.63
CA ALA A 52 -16.96 3.10 -4.93
C ALA A 52 -18.24 2.32 -5.26
N GLU A 53 -18.27 1.01 -5.01
CA GLU A 53 -19.48 0.19 -5.14
C GLU A 53 -20.63 0.74 -4.27
N GLU A 54 -20.38 1.11 -3.02
CA GLU A 54 -21.41 1.69 -2.13
C GLU A 54 -21.96 3.01 -2.65
N CYS A 55 -21.10 3.86 -3.21
CA CYS A 55 -21.54 5.16 -3.73
C CYS A 55 -22.28 5.07 -5.08
N PHE A 56 -21.82 4.20 -5.98
CA PHE A 56 -22.32 4.18 -7.36
C PHE A 56 -23.38 3.10 -7.64
N ALA A 57 -23.37 1.97 -6.90
CA ALA A 57 -24.33 0.91 -7.14
C ALA A 57 -25.79 1.36 -6.96
N PRO A 58 -26.19 2.14 -5.97
CA PRO A 58 -27.57 2.64 -5.84
C PRO A 58 -27.97 3.53 -7.03
N VAL A 59 -27.04 4.35 -7.52
CA VAL A 59 -27.28 5.28 -8.63
C VAL A 59 -27.45 4.51 -9.95
N LEU A 60 -26.55 3.56 -10.21
CA LEU A 60 -26.57 2.78 -11.46
C LEU A 60 -27.72 1.76 -11.52
N SER A 61 -28.17 1.27 -10.39
CA SER A 61 -29.27 0.30 -10.29
C SER A 61 -30.64 0.94 -10.02
N PHE A 62 -30.75 2.28 -10.08
CA PHE A 62 -31.99 3.01 -9.71
C PHE A 62 -32.54 2.60 -8.33
N GLY A 63 -31.66 2.34 -7.37
CA GLY A 63 -32.03 1.95 -6.01
C GLY A 63 -32.40 0.49 -5.79
N VAL A 64 -32.34 -0.34 -6.84
CA VAL A 64 -32.68 -1.78 -6.76
C VAL A 64 -31.65 -2.58 -5.97
N TYR A 65 -30.37 -2.21 -6.06
CA TYR A 65 -29.28 -2.83 -5.34
C TYR A 65 -28.60 -1.80 -4.42
N THR A 66 -28.61 -2.09 -3.13
CA THR A 66 -27.97 -1.22 -2.12
C THR A 66 -27.02 -2.08 -1.28
N ARG A 67 -25.80 -1.64 -1.12
CA ARG A 67 -24.85 -2.23 -0.20
C ARG A 67 -24.78 -1.35 1.06
N GLU A 68 -25.22 -1.86 2.17
CA GLU A 68 -25.24 -1.12 3.43
C GLU A 68 -24.01 -1.45 4.27
N LYS A 69 -23.46 -0.39 4.88
CA LYS A 69 -22.55 -0.40 6.02
C LYS A 69 -21.39 -1.39 5.95
N THR A 70 -20.38 -1.09 5.16
CA THR A 70 -19.15 -1.89 5.10
C THR A 70 -18.15 -1.41 6.17
N ASN A 71 -17.66 -2.34 6.98
CA ASN A 71 -16.53 -2.09 7.88
C ASN A 71 -15.22 -2.42 7.15
N TYR A 72 -14.33 -1.45 7.06
CA TYR A 72 -13.02 -1.54 6.42
C TYR A 72 -11.95 -1.79 7.48
N TYR A 73 -11.07 -2.76 7.23
CA TYR A 73 -10.03 -3.15 8.20
C TYR A 73 -8.64 -2.66 7.83
N GLY A 74 -8.46 -2.02 6.67
CA GLY A 74 -7.16 -1.69 6.14
C GLY A 74 -6.35 -2.95 5.76
N ALA A 75 -5.05 -2.83 5.68
CA ALA A 75 -4.16 -3.94 5.31
C ALA A 75 -3.04 -4.13 6.34
N LEU A 76 -2.88 -5.33 6.86
CA LEU A 76 -1.72 -5.70 7.66
C LEU A 76 -0.68 -6.36 6.75
N ASN A 77 0.53 -5.83 6.73
CA ASN A 77 1.61 -6.25 5.84
C ASN A 77 2.82 -6.73 6.63
N ILE A 78 3.47 -7.76 6.10
CA ILE A 78 4.77 -8.26 6.54
C ILE A 78 5.66 -8.31 5.30
N SER A 79 6.89 -7.81 5.39
CA SER A 79 7.82 -7.83 4.26
C SER A 79 9.20 -8.31 4.68
N TYR A 80 9.81 -9.08 3.80
CA TYR A 80 11.23 -9.40 3.86
C TYR A 80 11.90 -8.90 2.60
N ILE A 81 12.93 -8.04 2.77
CA ILE A 81 13.62 -7.37 1.69
C ILE A 81 15.13 -7.64 1.80
N TYR A 82 15.74 -8.04 0.71
CA TYR A 82 17.19 -8.13 0.57
C TYR A 82 17.71 -6.87 -0.13
N ARG A 83 18.65 -6.18 0.49
CA ARG A 83 19.28 -4.97 0.01
C ARG A 83 20.58 -5.33 -0.71
N PHE A 84 20.60 -5.25 -2.03
CA PHE A 84 21.82 -5.51 -2.82
C PHE A 84 22.86 -4.42 -2.61
N ASN A 85 22.41 -3.19 -2.59
CA ASN A 85 23.22 -2.00 -2.35
C ASN A 85 22.38 -0.90 -1.67
N ARG A 86 22.96 0.29 -1.51
CA ARG A 86 22.25 1.43 -0.90
C ARG A 86 21.10 1.96 -1.74
N LYS A 87 21.02 1.61 -3.03
CA LYS A 87 19.99 2.12 -3.96
C LYS A 87 18.92 1.09 -4.29
N ILE A 88 19.29 -0.20 -4.39
CA ILE A 88 18.41 -1.24 -4.93
C ILE A 88 18.17 -2.33 -3.89
N SER A 89 16.92 -2.69 -3.75
CA SER A 89 16.49 -3.77 -2.87
C SER A 89 15.38 -4.58 -3.54
N LEU A 90 15.37 -5.88 -3.31
CA LEU A 90 14.33 -6.81 -3.76
C LEU A 90 13.84 -7.65 -2.60
N GLY A 91 12.59 -8.04 -2.63
CA GLY A 91 12.04 -8.91 -1.61
C GLY A 91 10.62 -9.33 -1.88
N VAL A 92 9.93 -9.72 -0.81
CA VAL A 92 8.55 -10.16 -0.87
C VAL A 92 7.75 -9.46 0.22
N THR A 93 6.59 -8.94 -0.14
CA THR A 93 5.59 -8.40 0.78
C THR A 93 4.37 -9.30 0.74
N GLY A 94 3.97 -9.82 1.89
CA GLY A 94 2.71 -10.51 2.08
C GLY A 94 1.79 -9.70 2.98
N GLY A 95 0.49 -9.84 2.82
CA GLY A 95 -0.44 -9.15 3.69
C GLY A 95 -1.86 -9.69 3.60
N ILE A 96 -2.65 -9.23 4.56
CA ILE A 96 -4.07 -9.54 4.65
C ILE A 96 -4.88 -8.24 4.72
N THR A 97 -5.98 -8.20 3.99
CA THR A 97 -6.97 -7.13 4.06
C THR A 97 -8.36 -7.72 3.94
N GLY A 98 -9.37 -6.97 4.26
CA GLY A 98 -10.74 -7.43 4.11
C GLY A 98 -11.77 -6.41 4.52
N ASN A 99 -12.99 -6.70 4.14
CA ASN A 99 -14.15 -5.90 4.54
C ASN A 99 -15.33 -6.82 4.90
N LYS A 100 -16.20 -6.31 5.75
CA LYS A 100 -17.46 -6.95 6.11
C LYS A 100 -18.59 -5.98 5.80
N GLY A 101 -19.53 -6.39 5.00
CA GLY A 101 -20.72 -5.61 4.64
C GLY A 101 -21.98 -6.44 4.69
N THR A 102 -23.10 -5.75 4.53
CA THR A 102 -24.42 -6.34 4.34
C THR A 102 -24.93 -5.92 2.96
N ALA A 103 -25.45 -6.84 2.19
CA ALA A 103 -26.06 -6.56 0.90
C ALA A 103 -27.56 -6.82 0.97
N SER A 104 -28.36 -5.90 0.44
CA SER A 104 -29.80 -6.05 0.26
C SER A 104 -30.16 -5.87 -1.22
N SER A 105 -31.15 -6.64 -1.69
CA SER A 105 -31.72 -6.50 -3.02
C SER A 105 -33.23 -6.57 -2.94
N LEU A 106 -33.90 -5.62 -3.60
CA LEU A 106 -35.35 -5.53 -3.65
C LEU A 106 -36.01 -6.61 -4.54
N TYR A 107 -35.25 -7.26 -5.43
CA TYR A 107 -35.80 -8.19 -6.44
C TYR A 107 -35.63 -9.68 -6.12
N GLU A 108 -34.69 -10.05 -5.26
CA GLU A 108 -34.55 -11.43 -4.80
C GLU A 108 -35.01 -11.50 -3.34
N ALA A 109 -35.78 -12.55 -3.02
CA ALA A 109 -36.15 -12.92 -1.66
C ALA A 109 -34.92 -13.35 -0.85
N LEU A 110 -33.86 -12.57 -0.92
CA LEU A 110 -32.72 -12.65 -0.02
C LEU A 110 -33.18 -12.07 1.31
N ASP A 111 -33.01 -12.86 2.35
CA ASP A 111 -33.19 -12.43 3.73
C ASP A 111 -32.54 -11.04 3.89
N GLU A 112 -33.24 -10.08 4.44
CA GLU A 112 -32.92 -8.63 4.50
C GLU A 112 -31.51 -8.29 5.03
N ASN A 113 -30.66 -9.30 5.31
CA ASN A 113 -29.38 -9.19 5.99
C ASN A 113 -28.33 -10.22 5.50
N THR A 114 -28.20 -10.40 4.19
CA THR A 114 -27.15 -11.31 3.68
C THR A 114 -25.76 -10.76 3.97
N LYS A 115 -25.02 -11.44 4.83
CA LYS A 115 -23.64 -11.06 5.23
C LYS A 115 -22.68 -11.32 4.07
N ASP A 116 -21.99 -10.26 3.62
CA ASP A 116 -20.90 -10.31 2.64
C ASP A 116 -19.58 -10.06 3.37
N ASN A 117 -18.76 -11.11 3.51
CA ASN A 117 -17.48 -11.07 4.19
C ASN A 117 -16.37 -11.45 3.21
N ARG A 118 -15.57 -10.46 2.82
CA ARG A 118 -14.46 -10.62 1.87
C ARG A 118 -13.13 -10.54 2.62
N ARG A 119 -12.29 -11.57 2.42
CA ARG A 119 -10.91 -11.61 2.91
C ARG A 119 -9.96 -11.79 1.74
N TYR A 120 -8.92 -10.98 1.73
CA TYR A 120 -7.88 -11.00 0.71
C TYR A 120 -6.55 -11.31 1.39
N LEU A 121 -5.89 -12.35 0.92
CA LEU A 121 -4.48 -12.64 1.21
C LEU A 121 -3.71 -12.33 -0.06
N TYR A 122 -2.61 -11.60 0.03
CA TYR A 122 -1.79 -11.29 -1.15
C TYR A 122 -0.31 -11.53 -0.88
N VAL A 123 0.42 -11.81 -1.96
CA VAL A 123 1.87 -11.96 -1.97
C VAL A 123 2.41 -11.19 -3.17
N LEU A 124 3.33 -10.27 -2.90
CA LEU A 124 3.89 -9.33 -3.86
C LEU A 124 5.42 -9.40 -3.81
N PRO A 125 6.10 -10.06 -4.77
CA PRO A 125 7.48 -9.72 -5.08
C PRO A 125 7.61 -8.20 -5.23
N THR A 126 8.54 -7.61 -4.47
CA THR A 126 8.63 -6.16 -4.30
C THR A 126 10.04 -5.68 -4.65
N PHE A 127 10.11 -4.71 -5.54
CA PHE A 127 11.30 -3.95 -5.89
C PHE A 127 11.25 -2.60 -5.18
N ARG A 128 12.39 -2.14 -4.63
CA ARG A 128 12.52 -0.83 -4.00
C ARG A 128 13.75 -0.11 -4.51
N TRP A 129 13.58 1.14 -4.91
CA TRP A 129 14.65 2.01 -5.37
C TRP A 129 14.77 3.24 -4.49
N HIS A 130 15.93 3.35 -3.78
CA HIS A 130 16.26 4.50 -2.95
C HIS A 130 16.99 5.55 -3.81
N TRP A 131 16.35 6.66 -4.03
CA TRP A 131 16.91 7.76 -4.80
C TRP A 131 17.59 8.81 -3.91
N PHE A 132 17.30 8.82 -2.59
CA PHE A 132 17.99 9.63 -1.61
C PHE A 132 18.28 8.80 -0.36
N THR A 133 19.55 8.78 0.11
CA THR A 133 19.95 8.01 1.29
C THR A 133 20.94 8.79 2.13
N ARG A 134 20.59 9.04 3.38
CA ARG A 134 21.42 9.57 4.45
C ARG A 134 21.53 8.56 5.59
N PRO A 135 22.43 8.70 6.56
CA PRO A 135 22.61 7.70 7.65
C PRO A 135 21.34 7.34 8.42
N LYS A 136 20.44 8.29 8.63
CA LYS A 136 19.18 8.08 9.38
C LYS A 136 17.92 8.41 8.57
N PHE A 137 18.05 8.86 7.33
CA PHE A 137 16.92 9.29 6.51
C PHE A 137 17.08 8.81 5.08
N SER A 138 16.03 8.21 4.54
CA SER A 138 16.02 7.85 3.12
C SER A 138 14.67 8.06 2.47
N LEU A 139 14.71 8.35 1.16
CA LEU A 139 13.55 8.44 0.29
C LEU A 139 13.68 7.39 -0.79
N TYR A 140 12.55 6.73 -1.11
CA TYR A 140 12.52 5.65 -2.07
C TYR A 140 11.17 5.56 -2.77
N THR A 141 11.16 4.81 -3.85
CA THR A 141 9.96 4.35 -4.57
C THR A 141 9.95 2.85 -4.51
N SER A 142 8.78 2.23 -4.40
CA SER A 142 8.64 0.78 -4.44
C SER A 142 7.54 0.34 -5.39
N ALA A 143 7.75 -0.84 -6.00
CA ALA A 143 6.76 -1.49 -6.85
C ALA A 143 6.69 -2.96 -6.52
N GLY A 144 5.49 -3.49 -6.38
CA GLY A 144 5.22 -4.90 -6.13
C GLY A 144 4.18 -5.43 -7.13
N LEU A 145 4.43 -6.61 -7.68
CA LEU A 145 3.52 -7.30 -8.60
C LEU A 145 3.40 -8.75 -8.15
N GLY A 146 2.18 -9.27 -8.09
CA GLY A 146 1.98 -10.65 -7.64
C GLY A 146 0.55 -11.10 -7.73
N ALA A 147 0.07 -11.84 -6.73
CA ALA A 147 -1.28 -12.39 -6.72
C ALA A 147 -1.97 -12.15 -5.38
N TYR A 148 -3.29 -12.06 -5.44
CA TYR A 148 -4.14 -12.15 -4.27
C TYR A 148 -5.08 -13.34 -4.35
N PHE A 149 -5.41 -13.87 -3.18
CA PHE A 149 -6.36 -14.95 -2.95
C PHE A 149 -7.56 -14.37 -2.22
N LEU A 150 -8.69 -14.32 -2.90
CA LEU A 150 -9.96 -13.87 -2.33
C LEU A 150 -10.71 -15.08 -1.77
N ARG A 151 -11.11 -14.96 -0.51
CA ARG A 151 -12.15 -15.80 0.08
C ARG A 151 -13.37 -14.94 0.36
N ASN A 152 -14.42 -15.17 -0.38
CA ASN A 152 -15.72 -14.51 -0.21
C ASN A 152 -16.72 -15.48 0.41
N SER A 153 -17.41 -15.06 1.46
CA SER A 153 -18.52 -15.79 2.06
C SER A 153 -19.78 -14.96 1.91
N PHE A 154 -20.69 -15.44 1.07
CA PHE A 154 -21.96 -14.80 0.77
C PHE A 154 -23.11 -15.83 0.98
N GLY A 155 -24.09 -15.50 1.84
CA GLY A 155 -25.23 -16.36 2.10
C GLY A 155 -24.92 -17.78 2.60
N GLY A 156 -23.72 -17.99 3.22
CA GLY A 156 -23.26 -19.31 3.68
C GLY A 156 -22.42 -20.09 2.66
N GLU A 157 -22.37 -19.65 1.41
CA GLU A 157 -21.49 -20.25 0.39
C GLU A 157 -20.12 -19.57 0.39
N VAL A 158 -19.06 -20.35 0.15
CA VAL A 158 -17.68 -19.88 0.13
C VAL A 158 -17.08 -19.99 -1.26
N PHE A 159 -16.70 -18.86 -1.82
CA PHE A 159 -16.05 -18.77 -3.13
C PHE A 159 -14.58 -18.41 -2.98
N HIS A 160 -13.73 -19.07 -3.77
CA HIS A 160 -12.30 -18.78 -3.86
C HIS A 160 -11.95 -18.26 -5.24
N LYS A 161 -11.22 -17.13 -5.29
CA LYS A 161 -10.71 -16.58 -6.55
C LYS A 161 -9.27 -16.14 -6.38
N THR A 162 -8.42 -16.43 -7.35
CA THR A 162 -7.06 -15.93 -7.44
C THR A 162 -6.98 -14.95 -8.59
N ARG A 163 -6.38 -13.76 -8.35
CA ARG A 163 -6.21 -12.73 -9.36
C ARG A 163 -4.90 -11.99 -9.16
N PHE A 164 -4.53 -11.19 -10.15
CA PHE A 164 -3.36 -10.32 -10.12
C PHE A 164 -3.48 -9.25 -9.05
N ALA A 165 -2.39 -9.04 -8.31
CA ALA A 165 -2.25 -7.98 -7.31
C ALA A 165 -1.06 -7.10 -7.62
N TYR A 166 -1.16 -5.83 -7.27
CA TYR A 166 -0.08 -4.87 -7.45
C TYR A 166 -0.03 -3.86 -6.30
N GLN A 167 1.13 -3.26 -6.13
CA GLN A 167 1.35 -2.09 -5.30
C GLN A 167 2.38 -1.20 -5.97
N PHE A 168 2.08 0.09 -6.04
CA PHE A 168 3.03 1.10 -6.48
C PHE A 168 3.08 2.23 -5.46
N SER A 169 4.21 2.38 -4.77
CA SER A 169 4.45 3.46 -3.82
C SER A 169 5.40 4.47 -4.47
N PHE A 170 4.86 5.62 -4.86
CA PHE A 170 5.63 6.66 -5.53
C PHE A 170 6.56 7.41 -4.56
N LEU A 171 6.22 7.46 -3.27
CA LEU A 171 7.02 8.08 -2.23
C LEU A 171 7.05 7.22 -0.99
N GLY A 172 8.22 6.76 -0.60
CA GLY A 172 8.52 6.18 0.70
C GLY A 172 9.49 7.06 1.46
N ILE A 173 9.16 7.35 2.69
CA ILE A 173 9.97 8.12 3.63
C ILE A 173 10.37 7.19 4.77
N GLU A 174 11.63 7.17 5.09
CA GLU A 174 12.16 6.32 6.15
C GLU A 174 13.07 7.11 7.07
N TYR A 175 12.93 6.87 8.37
CA TYR A 175 13.76 7.44 9.40
C TYR A 175 14.25 6.37 10.39
N GLY A 176 15.55 6.22 10.53
CA GLY A 176 16.21 5.29 11.42
C GLY A 176 17.41 4.59 10.78
N SER A 177 18.12 3.76 11.53
CA SER A 177 19.26 2.98 11.05
C SER A 177 18.99 1.47 11.12
N ARG A 178 19.29 0.84 12.25
CA ARG A 178 19.00 -0.59 12.49
C ARG A 178 17.49 -0.83 12.67
N PHE A 179 16.87 -0.02 13.51
CA PHE A 179 15.44 0.15 13.58
C PHE A 179 15.06 1.41 12.83
N ALA A 180 14.09 1.32 11.96
CA ALA A 180 13.58 2.46 11.20
C ALA A 180 12.06 2.44 11.17
N PHE A 181 11.46 3.62 11.25
CA PHE A 181 10.06 3.85 10.94
C PHE A 181 9.96 4.29 9.49
N PHE A 182 8.88 3.90 8.84
CA PHE A 182 8.65 4.31 7.47
C PHE A 182 7.19 4.61 7.19
N THR A 183 6.98 5.47 6.21
CA THR A 183 5.68 5.75 5.64
C THR A 183 5.80 5.70 4.12
N GLU A 184 4.84 5.06 3.46
CA GLU A 184 4.73 4.99 2.00
C GLU A 184 3.42 5.60 1.53
N PHE A 185 3.48 6.32 0.43
CA PHE A 185 2.33 6.86 -0.28
C PHE A 185 2.25 6.20 -1.65
N GLY A 186 1.12 5.59 -1.96
CA GLY A 186 1.00 4.82 -3.18
C GLY A 186 -0.43 4.37 -3.47
N VAL A 187 -0.55 3.39 -4.35
CA VAL A 187 -1.82 2.78 -4.73
C VAL A 187 -1.65 1.28 -4.91
N GLY A 188 -2.60 0.50 -4.40
CA GLY A 188 -2.62 -0.94 -4.54
C GLY A 188 -3.14 -1.67 -3.30
N TYR A 189 -2.73 -2.93 -3.17
CA TYR A 189 -3.26 -3.84 -2.15
C TYR A 189 -2.70 -3.62 -0.75
N THR A 190 -1.48 -3.06 -0.63
CA THR A 190 -0.87 -2.82 0.70
C THR A 190 -1.44 -1.58 1.39
N GLY A 191 -2.06 -0.67 0.65
CA GLY A 191 -2.68 0.55 1.14
C GLY A 191 -2.24 1.80 0.37
N THR A 192 -3.05 2.85 0.46
CA THR A 192 -2.73 4.17 -0.11
C THR A 192 -1.72 4.91 0.77
N ILE A 193 -1.89 4.81 2.08
CA ILE A 193 -0.92 5.27 3.07
C ILE A 193 -0.52 4.06 3.90
N VAL A 194 0.75 3.71 3.88
CA VAL A 194 1.31 2.58 4.64
C VAL A 194 2.28 3.13 5.66
N ALA A 195 2.13 2.75 6.92
CA ALA A 195 3.05 3.12 7.98
C ALA A 195 3.51 1.89 8.76
N GLY A 196 4.78 1.85 9.14
CA GLY A 196 5.30 0.70 9.84
C GLY A 196 6.70 0.85 10.40
N GLY A 197 7.17 -0.24 10.98
CA GLY A 197 8.52 -0.41 11.49
C GLY A 197 9.29 -1.47 10.71
N ARG A 198 10.59 -1.28 10.59
CA ARG A 198 11.51 -2.23 9.98
C ARG A 198 12.77 -2.42 10.79
N TYR A 199 13.29 -3.63 10.72
CA TYR A 199 14.52 -4.02 11.38
C TYR A 199 15.52 -4.55 10.35
N ARG A 200 16.78 -4.10 10.46
CA ARG A 200 17.89 -4.48 9.57
C ARG A 200 18.95 -5.25 10.31
N PHE A 201 19.40 -6.34 9.74
CA PHE A 201 20.41 -7.25 10.33
C PHE A 201 21.38 -7.79 9.27
#